data_6bc3df0e829a07884234fde6827f9257
#
_entry.id   6bc3df0e829a07884234fde6827f9257
#
_cell.length_a   1.000
_cell.length_b   1.000
_cell.length_c   1.000
_cell.angle_alpha   90.00
_cell.angle_beta   90.00
_cell.angle_gamma   90.00
#
_symmetry.space_group_name_H-M   'P 1'
#
loop_
_entity.id
_entity.type
_entity.pdbx_description
1 polymer ?
#
loop_
_entity_poly.entity_id
_entity_poly.type
_entity_poly.pdbx_seq_one_letter_code
_entity_poly.pdbx_strand_id
1 'polypeptide(L)'
;MYGLLEKLCSIGGVSGREDKVREFIISEIDGFADWRVDPLGNLIVHKKGKSPAKNKVMFDAHMDEVGMIVTYITDEGMLKFSAVGGVDPRVYLGRSVKVGDKEISGVVGLKPIHMLSKEEELNMPKADEMYIDIGAESADEAREHVSLGDTVVFDSGIRKFGDGFVQGRALDDRMGCAVMIEMIKSELEYDADFSFSVQEEIGTRGAKVSAFSIRPDYAIVLETTTAADIPGVDGEKRVCALGEGAVVGFMDRGTIYDHDLYELAFKKAEENGIKIQTKTMVAGGNDAKAIHVSAGGVKTLAISLPCRYLHSPSCVIKMSDGDDVLRLAKVMLGELANA
;
A
#
# COMPACT_ATOMS: atom_id res chain seq x y z
N MET A 1 5.46 -16.47 -0.11
CA MET A 1 4.76 -15.16 -0.07
C MET A 1 4.02 -14.88 1.24
N TYR A 2 3.09 -15.74 1.79
CA TYR A 2 2.36 -15.41 3.02
C TYR A 2 3.25 -15.06 4.23
N GLY A 3 4.26 -15.86 4.56
CA GLY A 3 5.13 -15.57 5.71
C GLY A 3 5.95 -14.29 5.58
N LEU A 4 6.25 -13.87 4.35
CA LEU A 4 6.87 -12.58 4.05
C LEU A 4 5.87 -11.43 4.27
N LEU A 5 4.65 -11.57 3.74
CA LEU A 5 3.57 -10.61 3.92
C LEU A 5 3.23 -10.43 5.42
N GLU A 6 3.18 -11.53 6.18
CA GLU A 6 2.92 -11.50 7.63
C GLU A 6 3.95 -10.63 8.37
N LYS A 7 5.23 -10.78 8.05
CA LYS A 7 6.29 -9.96 8.62
C LYS A 7 6.17 -8.49 8.18
N LEU A 8 5.98 -8.23 6.88
CA LEU A 8 5.81 -6.88 6.36
C LEU A 8 4.63 -6.15 7.02
N CYS A 9 3.49 -6.79 7.16
CA CYS A 9 2.30 -6.21 7.79
C CYS A 9 2.43 -6.10 9.32
N SER A 10 3.38 -6.77 9.97
CA SER A 10 3.63 -6.60 11.41
C SER A 10 4.39 -5.31 11.74
N ILE A 11 5.12 -4.75 10.77
CA ILE A 11 5.95 -3.56 10.95
C ILE A 11 5.13 -2.31 10.66
N GLY A 12 5.06 -1.37 11.62
CA GLY A 12 4.45 -0.06 11.42
C GLY A 12 5.28 0.81 10.48
N GLY A 13 4.61 1.53 9.58
CA GLY A 13 5.27 2.38 8.60
C GLY A 13 4.29 3.36 7.98
N VAL A 14 3.79 4.32 8.80
CA VAL A 14 2.95 5.42 8.29
C VAL A 14 3.80 6.32 7.40
N SER A 15 3.19 6.96 6.39
CA SER A 15 3.89 7.88 5.47
C SER A 15 4.86 8.81 6.19
N GLY A 16 6.13 8.81 5.77
CA GLY A 16 7.24 9.56 6.38
C GLY A 16 7.93 8.86 7.55
N ARG A 17 7.55 7.61 7.86
CA ARG A 17 8.15 6.76 8.89
C ARG A 17 8.29 5.31 8.42
N GLU A 18 8.74 5.13 7.19
CA GLU A 18 8.90 3.83 6.52
C GLU A 18 10.24 3.13 6.84
N ASP A 19 11.10 3.74 7.64
CA ASP A 19 12.47 3.26 7.87
C ASP A 19 12.55 1.79 8.28
N LYS A 20 11.72 1.36 9.25
CA LYS A 20 11.69 -0.02 9.73
C LYS A 20 11.27 -1.01 8.65
N VAL A 21 10.34 -0.62 7.79
CA VAL A 21 9.88 -1.43 6.66
C VAL A 21 11.00 -1.55 5.63
N ARG A 22 11.65 -0.45 5.30
CA ARG A 22 12.79 -0.40 4.38
C ARG A 22 13.94 -1.28 4.87
N GLU A 23 14.31 -1.18 6.15
CA GLU A 23 15.35 -2.02 6.76
C GLU A 23 15.01 -3.51 6.68
N PHE A 24 13.76 -3.86 6.93
CA PHE A 24 13.30 -5.24 6.77
C PHE A 24 13.40 -5.69 5.31
N ILE A 25 12.95 -4.89 4.34
CA ILE A 25 13.06 -5.21 2.90
C ILE A 25 14.53 -5.40 2.52
N ILE A 26 15.42 -4.50 2.93
CA ILE A 26 16.86 -4.63 2.70
C ILE A 26 17.37 -5.97 3.23
N SER A 27 16.99 -6.35 4.44
CA SER A 27 17.42 -7.64 5.03
C SER A 27 16.95 -8.86 4.26
N GLU A 28 15.83 -8.76 3.53
CA GLU A 28 15.30 -9.87 2.71
C GLU A 28 15.95 -9.95 1.33
N ILE A 29 16.43 -8.82 0.77
CA ILE A 29 16.99 -8.76 -0.58
C ILE A 29 18.53 -8.65 -0.62
N ASP A 30 19.16 -8.46 0.52
CA ASP A 30 20.64 -8.36 0.60
C ASP A 30 21.31 -9.60 0.02
N GLY A 31 22.33 -9.38 -0.82
CA GLY A 31 23.00 -10.44 -1.57
C GLY A 31 22.27 -10.95 -2.82
N PHE A 32 21.02 -10.50 -3.09
CA PHE A 32 20.28 -10.87 -4.30
C PHE A 32 20.33 -9.80 -5.40
N ALA A 33 20.53 -8.53 -5.04
CA ALA A 33 20.54 -7.40 -5.98
C ALA A 33 21.33 -6.21 -5.42
N ASP A 34 21.74 -5.29 -6.28
CA ASP A 34 22.35 -4.02 -5.89
C ASP A 34 21.24 -3.05 -5.46
N TRP A 35 21.44 -2.34 -4.35
CA TRP A 35 20.44 -1.41 -3.84
C TRP A 35 21.05 -0.10 -3.32
N ARG A 36 20.23 0.93 -3.26
CA ARG A 36 20.55 2.23 -2.63
C ARG A 36 19.28 2.88 -2.08
N VAL A 37 19.45 3.74 -1.08
CA VAL A 37 18.38 4.57 -0.54
C VAL A 37 18.59 6.01 -1.02
N ASP A 38 17.53 6.66 -1.50
CA ASP A 38 17.58 8.06 -1.90
C ASP A 38 17.33 9.00 -0.71
N PRO A 39 17.54 10.34 -0.87
CA PRO A 39 17.34 11.29 0.22
C PRO A 39 15.89 11.38 0.76
N LEU A 40 14.88 10.95 0.00
CA LEU A 40 13.50 10.93 0.47
C LEU A 40 13.17 9.65 1.26
N GLY A 41 13.98 8.60 1.08
CA GLY A 41 13.82 7.32 1.75
C GLY A 41 13.37 6.18 0.85
N ASN A 42 13.18 6.40 -0.46
CA ASN A 42 12.88 5.31 -1.39
C ASN A 42 14.04 4.31 -1.42
N LEU A 43 13.74 3.02 -1.44
CA LEU A 43 14.69 1.95 -1.70
C LEU A 43 14.66 1.61 -3.20
N ILE A 44 15.74 1.92 -3.89
CA ILE A 44 15.90 1.67 -5.32
C ILE A 44 16.84 0.48 -5.48
N VAL A 45 16.38 -0.54 -6.22
CA VAL A 45 17.07 -1.82 -6.38
C VAL A 45 17.28 -2.09 -7.86
N HIS A 46 18.48 -2.54 -8.22
CA HIS A 46 18.79 -3.04 -9.56
C HIS A 46 19.08 -4.54 -9.51
N LYS A 47 18.23 -5.33 -10.14
CA LYS A 47 18.37 -6.78 -10.25
C LYS A 47 18.88 -7.16 -11.64
N LYS A 48 20.04 -7.79 -11.69
CA LYS A 48 20.56 -8.39 -12.93
C LYS A 48 19.80 -9.67 -13.26
N GLY A 49 19.33 -9.75 -14.50
CA GLY A 49 18.78 -10.96 -15.09
C GLY A 49 19.85 -11.85 -15.73
N LYS A 50 19.41 -12.90 -16.41
CA LYS A 50 20.29 -13.76 -17.22
C LYS A 50 20.82 -13.03 -18.45
N SER A 51 20.05 -12.09 -18.96
CA SER A 51 20.38 -11.27 -20.12
C SER A 51 20.12 -9.79 -19.82
N PRO A 52 20.91 -8.87 -20.38
CA PRO A 52 20.63 -7.45 -20.26
C PRO A 52 19.32 -7.11 -20.96
N ALA A 53 18.52 -6.23 -20.37
CA ALA A 53 17.32 -5.70 -20.98
C ALA A 53 17.67 -4.64 -22.04
N LYS A 54 16.96 -4.63 -23.18
CA LYS A 54 17.06 -3.58 -24.19
C LYS A 54 16.37 -2.29 -23.72
N ASN A 55 15.21 -2.44 -23.06
CA ASN A 55 14.45 -1.35 -22.47
C ASN A 55 14.56 -1.43 -20.94
N LYS A 56 14.63 -0.29 -20.30
CA LYS A 56 14.64 -0.21 -18.85
C LYS A 56 13.22 -0.36 -18.30
N VAL A 57 12.97 -1.44 -17.59
CA VAL A 57 11.69 -1.76 -16.95
C VAL A 57 11.80 -1.53 -15.45
N MET A 58 10.89 -0.71 -14.91
CA MET A 58 10.77 -0.41 -13.49
C MET A 58 9.51 -1.07 -12.91
N PHE A 59 9.65 -1.70 -11.77
CA PHE A 59 8.54 -2.08 -10.89
C PHE A 59 8.50 -1.14 -9.71
N ASP A 60 7.29 -0.76 -9.28
CA ASP A 60 7.09 0.12 -8.13
C ASP A 60 5.99 -0.41 -7.23
N ALA A 61 6.18 -0.27 -5.90
CA ALA A 61 5.22 -0.57 -4.85
C ALA A 61 5.56 0.29 -3.64
N HIS A 62 4.57 0.79 -2.92
CA HIS A 62 4.85 1.68 -1.80
C HIS A 62 5.01 0.94 -0.46
N MET A 63 5.90 1.50 0.37
CA MET A 63 6.21 0.96 1.70
C MET A 63 5.30 1.52 2.79
N ASP A 64 4.73 2.70 2.59
CA ASP A 64 3.91 3.34 3.60
C ASP A 64 2.51 2.72 3.72
N GLU A 65 1.85 3.07 4.79
CA GLU A 65 0.46 2.73 5.07
C GLU A 65 -0.27 3.95 5.62
N VAL A 66 -1.59 3.97 5.51
CA VAL A 66 -2.44 4.96 6.18
C VAL A 66 -2.36 4.81 7.70
N GLY A 67 -2.47 5.95 8.41
CA GLY A 67 -2.44 5.95 9.86
C GLY A 67 -2.81 7.30 10.46
N MET A 68 -2.16 7.67 11.54
CA MET A 68 -2.40 8.92 12.25
C MET A 68 -1.06 9.52 12.70
N ILE A 69 -1.07 10.81 13.04
CA ILE A 69 0.06 11.52 13.64
C ILE A 69 -0.43 12.31 14.85
N VAL A 70 0.29 12.23 15.96
CA VAL A 70 -0.05 12.96 17.21
C VAL A 70 0.18 14.46 16.99
N THR A 71 -0.85 15.27 17.23
CA THR A 71 -0.83 16.71 17.01
C THR A 71 -0.90 17.53 18.30
N TYR A 72 -1.46 16.97 19.38
CA TYR A 72 -1.61 17.66 20.66
C TYR A 72 -1.78 16.64 21.80
N ILE A 73 -1.36 17.00 23.01
CA ILE A 73 -1.57 16.25 24.24
C ILE A 73 -2.42 17.12 25.17
N THR A 74 -3.59 16.63 25.56
CA THR A 74 -4.50 17.37 26.46
C THR A 74 -3.98 17.38 27.90
N ASP A 75 -4.50 18.26 28.75
CA ASP A 75 -4.10 18.35 30.16
C ASP A 75 -4.41 17.05 30.93
N GLU A 76 -5.43 16.29 30.47
CA GLU A 76 -5.83 14.99 31.01
C GLU A 76 -5.00 13.82 30.44
N GLY A 77 -3.99 14.06 29.61
CA GLY A 77 -3.12 13.03 29.04
C GLY A 77 -3.65 12.35 27.78
N MET A 78 -4.79 12.78 27.24
CA MET A 78 -5.31 12.24 25.96
C MET A 78 -4.55 12.83 24.78
N LEU A 79 -4.39 12.03 23.70
CA LEU A 79 -3.72 12.47 22.49
C LEU A 79 -4.73 12.88 21.42
N LYS A 80 -4.55 14.08 20.85
CA LYS A 80 -5.20 14.47 19.61
C LYS A 80 -4.34 14.06 18.45
N PHE A 81 -4.97 13.75 17.31
CA PHE A 81 -4.28 13.27 16.12
C PHE A 81 -4.86 13.87 14.83
N SER A 82 -4.10 13.79 13.77
CA SER A 82 -4.54 14.01 12.40
C SER A 82 -4.40 12.72 11.61
N ALA A 83 -5.29 12.49 10.66
CA ALA A 83 -5.15 11.40 9.71
C ALA A 83 -3.90 11.59 8.83
N VAL A 84 -3.21 10.51 8.52
CA VAL A 84 -2.18 10.42 7.49
C VAL A 84 -2.69 9.45 6.45
N GLY A 85 -2.90 9.95 5.22
CA GLY A 85 -3.61 9.21 4.17
C GLY A 85 -5.13 9.28 4.27
N GLY A 86 -5.80 8.55 3.40
CA GLY A 86 -7.25 8.59 3.22
C GLY A 86 -8.00 7.57 4.08
N VAL A 87 -8.20 7.83 5.37
CA VAL A 87 -8.93 6.93 6.28
C VAL A 87 -10.35 7.43 6.53
N ASP A 88 -11.33 6.54 6.38
CA ASP A 88 -12.73 6.83 6.75
C ASP A 88 -12.83 6.99 8.28
N PRO A 89 -13.34 8.13 8.80
CA PRO A 89 -13.44 8.37 10.25
C PRO A 89 -14.19 7.27 11.02
N ARG A 90 -15.11 6.57 10.39
CA ARG A 90 -15.88 5.46 11.02
C ARG A 90 -15.01 4.29 11.45
N VAL A 91 -13.84 4.10 10.84
CA VAL A 91 -12.98 2.96 11.15
C VAL A 91 -12.04 3.20 12.34
N TYR A 92 -11.94 4.43 12.83
CA TYR A 92 -11.09 4.74 13.99
C TYR A 92 -11.69 4.29 15.32
N LEU A 93 -13.01 4.44 15.49
CA LEU A 93 -13.68 4.31 16.79
C LEU A 93 -13.52 2.92 17.41
N GLY A 94 -13.08 2.90 18.68
CA GLY A 94 -12.89 1.68 19.44
C GLY A 94 -11.71 0.82 18.97
N ARG A 95 -10.84 1.35 18.11
CA ARG A 95 -9.68 0.60 17.64
C ARG A 95 -8.50 0.73 18.58
N SER A 96 -7.87 -0.42 18.84
CA SER A 96 -6.55 -0.43 19.47
C SER A 96 -5.50 0.09 18.49
N VAL A 97 -4.55 0.85 19.02
CA VAL A 97 -3.48 1.48 18.25
C VAL A 97 -2.13 1.33 18.95
N LYS A 98 -1.07 1.52 18.18
CA LYS A 98 0.32 1.63 18.65
C LYS A 98 0.84 3.03 18.32
N VAL A 99 1.36 3.73 19.34
CA VAL A 99 1.83 5.11 19.24
C VAL A 99 3.35 5.17 19.33
N GLY A 100 3.96 5.84 18.35
CA GLY A 100 5.39 6.13 18.31
C GLY A 100 6.29 4.90 18.16
N ASP A 101 7.59 5.15 18.20
CA ASP A 101 8.61 4.10 18.05
C ASP A 101 8.64 3.08 19.20
N LYS A 102 8.15 3.49 20.39
CA LYS A 102 8.02 2.62 21.56
C LYS A 102 6.77 1.72 21.51
N GLU A 103 5.93 1.88 20.49
CA GLU A 103 4.69 1.13 20.29
C GLU A 103 3.76 1.16 21.51
N ILE A 104 3.60 2.34 22.12
CA ILE A 104 2.73 2.53 23.27
C ILE A 104 1.30 2.15 22.88
N SER A 105 0.69 1.26 23.65
CA SER A 105 -0.68 0.82 23.40
C SER A 105 -1.67 1.95 23.72
N GLY A 106 -2.65 2.14 22.84
CA GLY A 106 -3.74 3.09 23.04
C GLY A 106 -5.04 2.63 22.41
N VAL A 107 -6.10 3.35 22.70
CA VAL A 107 -7.44 3.11 22.14
C VAL A 107 -8.02 4.44 21.62
N VAL A 108 -8.58 4.40 20.42
CA VAL A 108 -9.28 5.58 19.86
C VAL A 108 -10.67 5.68 20.47
N GLY A 109 -10.93 6.79 21.13
CA GLY A 109 -12.18 7.09 21.81
C GLY A 109 -12.87 8.36 21.31
N LEU A 110 -14.14 8.49 21.70
CA LEU A 110 -14.99 9.63 21.41
C LEU A 110 -15.94 9.87 22.61
N LYS A 111 -16.52 11.06 22.69
CA LYS A 111 -17.59 11.42 23.63
C LYS A 111 -18.70 10.35 23.62
N PRO A 112 -19.11 9.80 24.79
CA PRO A 112 -20.09 8.73 24.86
C PRO A 112 -21.46 9.16 24.31
N ILE A 113 -22.17 8.23 23.65
CA ILE A 113 -23.44 8.50 22.97
C ILE A 113 -24.50 9.17 23.88
N HIS A 114 -24.59 8.80 25.16
CA HIS A 114 -25.53 9.36 26.11
C HIS A 114 -25.23 10.83 26.52
N MET A 115 -24.08 11.35 26.11
CA MET A 115 -23.70 12.75 26.30
C MET A 115 -23.84 13.58 25.02
N LEU A 116 -24.22 12.96 23.90
CA LEU A 116 -24.47 13.67 22.64
C LEU A 116 -25.84 14.34 22.63
N SER A 117 -25.94 15.47 21.96
CA SER A 117 -27.23 16.04 21.56
C SER A 117 -27.84 15.21 20.42
N LYS A 118 -29.14 15.35 20.19
CA LYS A 118 -29.83 14.68 19.06
C LYS A 118 -29.26 15.07 17.70
N GLU A 119 -28.69 16.25 17.56
CA GLU A 119 -28.04 16.71 16.35
C GLU A 119 -26.67 16.06 16.17
N GLU A 120 -25.88 15.96 17.24
CA GLU A 120 -24.57 15.28 17.22
C GLU A 120 -24.71 13.78 16.91
N GLU A 121 -25.76 13.10 17.40
CA GLU A 121 -26.03 11.68 17.12
C GLU A 121 -26.26 11.39 15.63
N LEU A 122 -26.79 12.36 14.86
CA LEU A 122 -27.07 12.21 13.44
C LEU A 122 -25.85 12.52 12.56
N ASN A 123 -24.81 13.12 13.11
CA ASN A 123 -23.63 13.50 12.38
C ASN A 123 -22.58 12.38 12.42
N MET A 124 -21.87 12.22 11.30
CA MET A 124 -20.70 11.34 11.26
C MET A 124 -19.59 11.95 12.11
N PRO A 125 -19.00 11.22 13.07
CA PRO A 125 -17.92 11.73 13.90
C PRO A 125 -16.71 12.07 13.03
N LYS A 126 -16.05 13.19 13.36
CA LYS A 126 -14.83 13.63 12.68
C LYS A 126 -13.60 13.21 13.47
N ALA A 127 -12.47 13.05 12.78
CA ALA A 127 -11.21 12.66 13.40
C ALA A 127 -10.72 13.66 14.47
N ASP A 128 -10.98 14.98 14.27
CA ASP A 128 -10.62 16.03 15.21
C ASP A 128 -11.46 16.04 16.50
N GLU A 129 -12.59 15.32 16.51
CA GLU A 129 -13.43 15.12 17.70
C GLU A 129 -12.97 13.92 18.54
N MET A 130 -12.11 13.07 18.00
CA MET A 130 -11.60 11.85 18.63
C MET A 130 -10.32 12.11 19.43
N TYR A 131 -9.99 11.17 20.30
CA TYR A 131 -8.71 11.13 21.02
C TYR A 131 -8.16 9.71 21.04
N ILE A 132 -6.86 9.60 21.30
CA ILE A 132 -6.22 8.33 21.67
C ILE A 132 -5.96 8.37 23.15
N ASP A 133 -6.51 7.39 23.86
CA ASP A 133 -6.28 7.14 25.26
C ASP A 133 -5.13 6.13 25.41
N ILE A 134 -4.06 6.52 26.09
CA ILE A 134 -2.88 5.69 26.38
C ILE A 134 -2.79 5.31 27.87
N GLY A 135 -3.82 5.64 28.67
CA GLY A 135 -3.86 5.37 30.10
C GLY A 135 -3.08 6.38 30.96
N ALA A 136 -2.65 7.52 30.39
CA ALA A 136 -2.00 8.59 31.14
C ALA A 136 -3.04 9.46 31.88
N GLU A 137 -2.74 9.88 33.11
CA GLU A 137 -3.62 10.70 33.95
C GLU A 137 -3.33 12.21 33.84
N SER A 138 -2.25 12.59 33.12
CA SER A 138 -1.84 13.97 32.92
C SER A 138 -1.02 14.16 31.62
N ALA A 139 -0.96 15.40 31.15
CA ALA A 139 -0.10 15.76 30.03
C ALA A 139 1.38 15.44 30.28
N ASP A 140 1.85 15.63 31.50
CA ASP A 140 3.27 15.39 31.81
C ASP A 140 3.58 13.89 31.77
N GLU A 141 2.73 13.04 32.29
CA GLU A 141 2.86 11.60 32.21
C GLU A 141 2.81 11.13 30.73
N ALA A 142 1.85 11.63 29.95
CA ALA A 142 1.78 11.31 28.52
C ALA A 142 3.08 11.68 27.76
N ARG A 143 3.69 12.84 28.07
CA ARG A 143 4.96 13.30 27.46
C ARG A 143 6.18 12.44 27.81
N GLU A 144 6.14 11.66 28.87
CA GLU A 144 7.21 10.69 29.18
C GLU A 144 7.26 9.55 28.14
N HIS A 145 6.15 9.30 27.47
CA HIS A 145 5.97 8.17 26.56
C HIS A 145 5.82 8.57 25.09
N VAL A 146 5.15 9.70 24.82
CA VAL A 146 4.74 10.13 23.48
C VAL A 146 5.15 11.58 23.21
N SER A 147 5.57 11.85 21.99
CA SER A 147 5.93 13.18 21.50
C SER A 147 4.96 13.65 20.40
N LEU A 148 4.87 14.97 20.22
CA LEU A 148 4.18 15.52 19.03
C LEU A 148 4.92 15.09 17.77
N GLY A 149 4.15 14.65 16.77
CA GLY A 149 4.72 14.12 15.53
C GLY A 149 4.97 12.60 15.56
N ASP A 150 4.72 11.92 16.69
CA ASP A 150 4.72 10.45 16.71
C ASP A 150 3.61 9.91 15.83
N THR A 151 3.94 8.93 15.01
CA THR A 151 2.96 8.25 14.17
C THR A 151 2.21 7.17 14.93
N VAL A 152 1.01 6.88 14.46
CA VAL A 152 0.12 5.91 15.10
C VAL A 152 -0.40 4.94 14.06
N VAL A 153 -0.21 3.66 14.31
CA VAL A 153 -0.75 2.58 13.48
C VAL A 153 -1.88 1.84 14.20
N PHE A 154 -2.78 1.25 13.44
CA PHE A 154 -3.76 0.33 14.02
C PHE A 154 -3.06 -0.91 14.58
N ASP A 155 -3.41 -1.31 15.79
CA ASP A 155 -2.92 -2.56 16.39
C ASP A 155 -3.78 -3.72 15.90
N SER A 156 -3.54 -4.13 14.65
CA SER A 156 -4.22 -5.27 14.07
C SER A 156 -3.21 -6.19 13.37
N GLY A 157 -3.21 -7.45 13.78
CA GLY A 157 -2.37 -8.48 13.18
C GLY A 157 -2.96 -9.02 11.88
N ILE A 158 -2.12 -9.72 11.12
CA ILE A 158 -2.53 -10.48 9.94
C ILE A 158 -3.04 -11.86 10.37
N ARG A 159 -4.08 -12.36 9.72
CA ARG A 159 -4.62 -13.70 9.96
C ARG A 159 -5.25 -14.32 8.73
N LYS A 160 -5.15 -15.64 8.62
CA LYS A 160 -5.86 -16.43 7.60
C LYS A 160 -7.28 -16.76 8.08
N PHE A 161 -8.23 -16.78 7.15
CA PHE A 161 -9.59 -17.28 7.39
C PHE A 161 -10.20 -17.79 6.08
N GLY A 162 -11.24 -18.60 6.18
CA GLY A 162 -11.87 -19.21 5.01
C GLY A 162 -10.85 -19.94 4.10
N ASP A 163 -11.16 -20.01 2.81
CA ASP A 163 -10.31 -20.68 1.81
C ASP A 163 -9.38 -19.67 1.12
N GLY A 164 -8.16 -19.54 1.64
CA GLY A 164 -7.10 -18.70 1.07
C GLY A 164 -7.30 -17.20 1.29
N PHE A 165 -8.27 -16.77 2.11
CA PHE A 165 -8.42 -15.38 2.48
C PHE A 165 -7.45 -14.98 3.59
N VAL A 166 -7.00 -13.73 3.53
CA VAL A 166 -6.13 -13.11 4.52
C VAL A 166 -6.71 -11.76 4.91
N GLN A 167 -6.76 -11.50 6.21
CA GLN A 167 -7.16 -10.23 6.80
C GLN A 167 -5.96 -9.59 7.49
N GLY A 168 -5.77 -8.29 7.30
CA GLY A 168 -4.72 -7.54 7.98
C GLY A 168 -4.79 -6.05 7.66
N ARG A 169 -3.98 -5.25 8.40
CA ARG A 169 -3.68 -3.88 8.01
C ARG A 169 -2.55 -3.84 6.99
N ALA A 170 -2.34 -2.71 6.36
CA ALA A 170 -1.21 -2.44 5.46
C ALA A 170 -1.05 -3.47 4.31
N LEU A 171 -2.11 -4.24 3.97
CA LEU A 171 -2.08 -5.09 2.77
C LEU A 171 -1.89 -4.24 1.51
N ASP A 172 -2.33 -3.02 1.57
CA ASP A 172 -2.04 -1.88 0.75
C ASP A 172 -0.82 -1.13 1.32
N ASP A 173 0.37 -1.13 0.70
CA ASP A 173 0.72 -1.99 -0.44
C ASP A 173 1.89 -2.93 -0.09
N ARG A 174 1.84 -3.51 1.12
CA ARG A 174 2.83 -4.52 1.52
C ARG A 174 2.74 -5.78 0.67
N MET A 175 1.61 -5.98 -0.05
CA MET A 175 1.49 -7.07 -0.98
C MET A 175 2.31 -6.82 -2.25
N GLY A 176 2.28 -5.62 -2.82
CA GLY A 176 3.16 -5.23 -3.92
C GLY A 176 4.63 -5.32 -3.52
N CYS A 177 4.97 -4.85 -2.31
CA CYS A 177 6.32 -5.05 -1.75
C CYS A 177 6.71 -6.52 -1.68
N ALA A 178 5.82 -7.41 -1.22
CA ALA A 178 6.10 -8.84 -1.14
C ALA A 178 6.31 -9.46 -2.53
N VAL A 179 5.51 -9.07 -3.52
CA VAL A 179 5.69 -9.49 -4.93
C VAL A 179 7.06 -9.07 -5.46
N MET A 180 7.47 -7.83 -5.23
CA MET A 180 8.79 -7.34 -5.67
C MET A 180 9.94 -8.09 -5.00
N ILE A 181 9.86 -8.36 -3.69
CA ILE A 181 10.87 -9.15 -2.97
C ILE A 181 10.97 -10.57 -3.55
N GLU A 182 9.86 -11.24 -3.84
CA GLU A 182 9.84 -12.56 -4.47
C GLU A 182 10.43 -12.53 -5.89
N MET A 183 10.21 -11.46 -6.64
CA MET A 183 10.85 -11.26 -7.94
C MET A 183 12.36 -11.10 -7.79
N ILE A 184 12.83 -10.24 -6.90
CA ILE A 184 14.25 -9.96 -6.65
C ILE A 184 15.00 -11.22 -6.20
N LYS A 185 14.38 -12.05 -5.35
CA LYS A 185 14.97 -13.32 -4.86
C LYS A 185 14.95 -14.44 -5.90
N SER A 186 14.15 -14.31 -6.94
CA SER A 186 14.09 -15.29 -8.03
C SER A 186 15.13 -15.00 -9.12
N GLU A 187 15.35 -15.98 -10.00
CA GLU A 187 16.02 -15.73 -11.27
C GLU A 187 15.09 -14.99 -12.22
N LEU A 188 15.54 -13.85 -12.74
CA LEU A 188 14.86 -13.09 -13.80
C LEU A 188 15.55 -13.34 -15.14
N GLU A 189 14.77 -13.32 -16.22
CA GLU A 189 15.33 -13.48 -17.57
C GLU A 189 16.09 -12.22 -18.01
N TYR A 190 15.59 -11.03 -17.64
CA TYR A 190 16.16 -9.73 -17.97
C TYR A 190 16.40 -8.86 -16.74
N ASP A 191 17.32 -7.90 -16.87
CA ASP A 191 17.54 -6.89 -15.86
C ASP A 191 16.25 -6.11 -15.57
N ALA A 192 16.04 -5.74 -14.32
CA ALA A 192 14.91 -4.92 -13.89
C ALA A 192 15.30 -3.97 -12.75
N ASP A 193 14.69 -2.81 -12.71
CA ASP A 193 14.77 -1.88 -11.59
C ASP A 193 13.51 -1.98 -10.73
N PHE A 194 13.67 -1.85 -9.41
CA PHE A 194 12.58 -1.87 -8.45
C PHE A 194 12.66 -0.62 -7.58
N SER A 195 11.50 -0.01 -7.33
CA SER A 195 11.35 1.11 -6.42
C SER A 195 10.37 0.73 -5.32
N PHE A 196 10.86 0.58 -4.10
CA PHE A 196 10.02 0.59 -2.93
C PHE A 196 9.85 2.03 -2.51
N SER A 197 8.73 2.62 -2.91
CA SER A 197 8.46 4.05 -2.75
C SER A 197 7.97 4.38 -1.34
N VAL A 198 8.10 5.65 -0.97
CA VAL A 198 7.62 6.22 0.29
C VAL A 198 6.53 7.25 0.03
N GLN A 199 5.67 7.49 1.02
CA GLN A 199 4.71 8.60 1.00
C GLN A 199 3.75 8.59 -0.21
N GLU A 200 3.31 7.40 -0.63
CA GLU A 200 2.26 7.26 -1.64
C GLU A 200 0.95 7.82 -1.11
N GLU A 201 0.55 7.44 0.10
CA GLU A 201 -0.74 7.71 0.76
C GLU A 201 -1.01 9.21 1.00
N ILE A 202 0.03 10.03 0.93
CA ILE A 202 -0.07 11.49 1.05
C ILE A 202 0.22 12.20 -0.29
N GLY A 203 0.20 11.46 -1.40
CA GLY A 203 0.25 12.01 -2.76
C GLY A 203 1.43 11.60 -3.62
N THR A 204 1.77 10.31 -3.68
CA THR A 204 2.71 9.70 -4.65
C THR A 204 4.10 10.35 -4.69
N ARG A 205 4.62 10.75 -3.51
CA ARG A 205 5.80 11.62 -3.43
C ARG A 205 7.08 10.89 -3.75
N GLY A 206 7.23 9.67 -3.21
CA GLY A 206 8.40 8.82 -3.40
C GLY A 206 8.59 8.41 -4.85
N ALA A 207 7.54 7.89 -5.46
CA ALA A 207 7.56 7.43 -6.84
C ALA A 207 7.95 8.51 -7.85
N LYS A 208 7.58 9.77 -7.59
CA LYS A 208 8.02 10.92 -8.40
C LYS A 208 9.54 11.05 -8.43
N VAL A 209 10.20 10.84 -7.28
CA VAL A 209 11.66 10.98 -7.12
C VAL A 209 12.37 9.76 -7.68
N SER A 210 11.88 8.56 -7.38
CA SER A 210 12.49 7.32 -7.83
C SER A 210 12.42 7.18 -9.36
N ALA A 211 11.26 7.44 -9.98
CA ALA A 211 11.10 7.39 -11.44
C ALA A 211 12.00 8.41 -12.16
N PHE A 212 12.14 9.63 -11.62
CA PHE A 212 13.06 10.62 -12.16
C PHE A 212 14.52 10.15 -12.08
N SER A 213 14.89 9.46 -11.01
CA SER A 213 16.24 8.93 -10.80
C SER A 213 16.53 7.71 -11.66
N ILE A 214 15.57 6.79 -11.82
CA ILE A 214 15.70 5.55 -12.61
C ILE A 214 15.61 5.87 -14.10
N ARG A 215 14.69 6.74 -14.52
CA ARG A 215 14.35 7.06 -15.92
C ARG A 215 14.01 5.79 -16.72
N PRO A 216 12.96 5.09 -16.36
CA PRO A 216 12.56 3.87 -17.07
C PRO A 216 11.89 4.19 -18.41
N ASP A 217 11.94 3.23 -19.34
CA ASP A 217 11.14 3.26 -20.58
C ASP A 217 9.72 2.77 -20.31
N TYR A 218 9.60 1.76 -19.44
CA TYR A 218 8.34 1.13 -19.01
C TYR A 218 8.28 1.05 -17.48
N ALA A 219 7.09 1.25 -16.93
CA ALA A 219 6.86 1.03 -15.51
C ALA A 219 5.62 0.17 -15.26
N ILE A 220 5.76 -0.78 -14.36
CA ILE A 220 4.66 -1.58 -13.80
C ILE A 220 4.51 -1.19 -12.33
N VAL A 221 3.38 -0.59 -11.98
CA VAL A 221 3.04 -0.32 -10.59
C VAL A 221 2.27 -1.53 -10.06
N LEU A 222 2.85 -2.17 -9.04
CA LEU A 222 2.18 -3.21 -8.27
C LEU A 222 1.45 -2.52 -7.13
N GLU A 223 0.17 -2.82 -6.98
CA GLU A 223 -0.68 -2.01 -6.10
C GLU A 223 -1.81 -2.85 -5.51
N THR A 224 -2.49 -2.34 -4.52
CA THR A 224 -3.72 -2.92 -4.00
C THR A 224 -4.91 -2.04 -4.37
N THR A 225 -5.99 -2.62 -4.89
CA THR A 225 -7.14 -1.84 -5.36
C THR A 225 -8.44 -2.26 -4.71
N THR A 226 -9.36 -1.29 -4.52
CA THR A 226 -10.67 -1.53 -3.90
C THR A 226 -11.49 -2.56 -4.66
N ALA A 227 -11.86 -3.65 -3.98
CA ALA A 227 -12.90 -4.57 -4.40
C ALA A 227 -14.19 -4.26 -3.63
N ALA A 228 -15.29 -4.12 -4.35
CA ALA A 228 -16.62 -3.92 -3.78
C ALA A 228 -17.56 -5.10 -4.09
N ASP A 229 -17.02 -6.31 -4.14
CA ASP A 229 -17.72 -7.56 -4.35
C ASP A 229 -18.45 -8.05 -3.08
N ILE A 230 -19.27 -7.16 -2.51
CA ILE A 230 -20.05 -7.35 -1.31
C ILE A 230 -21.55 -7.32 -1.63
N PRO A 231 -22.42 -7.86 -0.75
CA PRO A 231 -23.88 -7.83 -0.96
C PRO A 231 -24.39 -6.41 -1.19
N GLY A 232 -25.29 -6.26 -2.18
CA GLY A 232 -25.92 -4.97 -2.52
C GLY A 232 -25.09 -4.09 -3.45
N VAL A 233 -23.98 -4.57 -3.99
CA VAL A 233 -23.18 -3.87 -5.00
C VAL A 233 -23.13 -4.69 -6.28
N ASP A 234 -23.66 -4.15 -7.38
CA ASP A 234 -23.77 -4.82 -8.66
C ASP A 234 -23.12 -4.03 -9.80
N GLY A 235 -22.88 -4.72 -10.92
CA GLY A 235 -22.35 -4.15 -12.15
C GLY A 235 -20.97 -3.51 -11.98
N GLU A 236 -20.76 -2.40 -12.67
CA GLU A 236 -19.51 -1.66 -12.68
C GLU A 236 -19.07 -1.15 -11.31
N LYS A 237 -20.02 -0.98 -10.37
CA LYS A 237 -19.74 -0.54 -8.99
C LYS A 237 -18.99 -1.57 -8.16
N ARG A 238 -18.97 -2.83 -8.57
CA ARG A 238 -18.16 -3.88 -7.92
C ARG A 238 -16.65 -3.63 -8.05
N VAL A 239 -16.24 -2.82 -9.00
CA VAL A 239 -14.85 -2.48 -9.31
C VAL A 239 -14.04 -3.69 -9.78
N CYS A 240 -13.88 -4.68 -8.91
CA CYS A 240 -13.25 -5.99 -9.13
C CYS A 240 -13.71 -6.97 -8.04
N ALA A 241 -13.29 -8.21 -8.11
CA ALA A 241 -13.67 -9.27 -7.14
C ALA A 241 -12.46 -10.08 -6.68
N LEU A 242 -12.49 -10.52 -5.41
CA LEU A 242 -11.50 -11.43 -4.85
C LEU A 242 -11.65 -12.84 -5.46
N GLY A 243 -10.52 -13.46 -5.80
CA GLY A 243 -10.47 -14.80 -6.38
C GLY A 243 -10.56 -14.84 -7.91
N GLU A 244 -10.72 -13.68 -8.54
CA GLU A 244 -10.77 -13.54 -9.99
C GLU A 244 -9.42 -13.11 -10.60
N GLY A 245 -8.35 -13.10 -9.80
CA GLY A 245 -6.98 -12.86 -10.23
C GLY A 245 -6.54 -11.40 -10.24
N ALA A 246 -5.44 -11.12 -10.94
CA ALA A 246 -4.85 -9.80 -11.04
C ALA A 246 -5.81 -8.77 -11.66
N VAL A 247 -5.80 -7.54 -11.17
CA VAL A 247 -6.64 -6.45 -11.64
C VAL A 247 -5.82 -5.48 -12.48
N VAL A 248 -6.24 -5.21 -13.71
CA VAL A 248 -5.60 -4.24 -14.59
C VAL A 248 -6.60 -3.16 -14.96
N GLY A 249 -6.22 -1.90 -14.77
CA GLY A 249 -7.05 -0.74 -15.09
C GLY A 249 -6.67 -0.10 -16.42
N PHE A 250 -7.65 0.50 -17.10
CA PHE A 250 -7.42 1.36 -18.26
C PHE A 250 -7.34 2.84 -17.87
N MET A 251 -7.90 3.21 -16.70
CA MET A 251 -7.88 4.56 -16.16
C MET A 251 -8.18 4.56 -14.65
N ASP A 252 -7.54 5.47 -13.92
CA ASP A 252 -7.92 5.90 -12.57
C ASP A 252 -8.05 7.44 -12.53
N ARG A 253 -8.13 8.05 -11.34
CA ARG A 253 -8.25 9.52 -11.21
C ARG A 253 -6.97 10.28 -11.54
N GLY A 254 -5.83 9.60 -11.57
CA GLY A 254 -4.51 10.21 -11.78
C GLY A 254 -3.86 9.82 -13.10
N THR A 255 -4.28 8.71 -13.72
CA THR A 255 -3.59 8.10 -14.85
C THR A 255 -4.57 7.57 -15.88
N ILE A 256 -4.32 7.85 -17.15
CA ILE A 256 -4.82 7.04 -18.28
C ILE A 256 -3.66 6.13 -18.66
N TYR A 257 -3.84 4.83 -18.47
CA TYR A 257 -2.80 3.84 -18.72
C TYR A 257 -2.54 3.64 -20.21
N ASP A 258 -1.32 3.20 -20.54
CA ASP A 258 -0.96 2.88 -21.94
C ASP A 258 -1.84 1.72 -22.44
N HIS A 259 -2.55 1.97 -23.55
CA HIS A 259 -3.51 1.02 -24.11
C HIS A 259 -2.84 -0.27 -24.60
N ASP A 260 -1.65 -0.15 -25.21
CA ASP A 260 -0.94 -1.31 -25.75
C ASP A 260 -0.47 -2.22 -24.59
N LEU A 261 -0.07 -1.63 -23.45
CA LEU A 261 0.29 -2.40 -22.25
C LEU A 261 -0.92 -3.08 -21.62
N TYR A 262 -2.08 -2.41 -21.61
CA TYR A 262 -3.33 -3.01 -21.12
C TYR A 262 -3.71 -4.25 -21.96
N GLU A 263 -3.77 -4.12 -23.28
CA GLU A 263 -4.08 -5.22 -24.19
C GLU A 263 -3.04 -6.36 -24.09
N LEU A 264 -1.75 -6.00 -24.00
CA LEU A 264 -0.66 -6.96 -23.84
C LEU A 264 -0.82 -7.77 -22.54
N ALA A 265 -1.19 -7.14 -21.43
CA ALA A 265 -1.38 -7.82 -20.15
C ALA A 265 -2.48 -8.90 -20.25
N PHE A 266 -3.63 -8.59 -20.87
CA PHE A 266 -4.72 -9.56 -21.06
C PHE A 266 -4.30 -10.70 -21.97
N LYS A 267 -3.69 -10.38 -23.12
CA LYS A 267 -3.18 -11.40 -24.06
C LYS A 267 -2.20 -12.34 -23.37
N LYS A 268 -1.24 -11.79 -22.61
CA LYS A 268 -0.20 -12.60 -21.96
C LYS A 268 -0.74 -13.37 -20.75
N ALA A 269 -1.72 -12.86 -20.05
CA ALA A 269 -2.42 -13.61 -19.03
C ALA A 269 -3.14 -14.85 -19.62
N GLU A 270 -3.84 -14.70 -20.73
CA GLU A 270 -4.50 -15.82 -21.43
C GLU A 270 -3.48 -16.87 -21.90
N GLU A 271 -2.39 -16.44 -22.58
CA GLU A 271 -1.32 -17.33 -23.06
C GLU A 271 -0.66 -18.15 -21.94
N ASN A 272 -0.63 -17.62 -20.72
CA ASN A 272 0.03 -18.25 -19.56
C ASN A 272 -0.94 -18.84 -18.53
N GLY A 273 -2.24 -18.85 -18.78
CA GLY A 273 -3.25 -19.35 -17.85
C GLY A 273 -3.23 -18.62 -16.52
N ILE A 274 -3.12 -17.29 -16.54
CA ILE A 274 -3.15 -16.39 -15.39
C ILE A 274 -4.54 -15.76 -15.32
N LYS A 275 -5.16 -15.78 -14.15
CA LYS A 275 -6.42 -15.07 -13.97
C LYS A 275 -6.19 -13.57 -13.95
N ILE A 276 -7.02 -12.86 -14.70
CA ILE A 276 -6.95 -11.40 -14.84
C ILE A 276 -8.35 -10.83 -15.00
N GLN A 277 -8.56 -9.64 -14.47
CA GLN A 277 -9.81 -8.90 -14.57
C GLN A 277 -9.57 -7.41 -14.76
N THR A 278 -10.56 -6.72 -15.32
CA THR A 278 -10.53 -5.27 -15.51
C THR A 278 -11.04 -4.53 -14.27
N LYS A 279 -10.35 -3.45 -13.88
CA LYS A 279 -10.91 -2.47 -12.93
C LYS A 279 -12.00 -1.67 -13.62
N THR A 280 -13.27 -1.90 -13.25
CA THR A 280 -14.44 -1.34 -13.98
C THR A 280 -14.81 0.09 -13.57
N MET A 281 -14.24 0.63 -12.49
CA MET A 281 -14.55 1.95 -11.98
C MET A 281 -13.33 2.87 -11.96
N VAL A 282 -13.49 4.09 -12.46
CA VAL A 282 -12.49 5.15 -12.37
C VAL A 282 -12.50 5.74 -10.96
N ALA A 283 -11.70 5.16 -10.06
CA ALA A 283 -11.64 5.55 -8.66
C ALA A 283 -10.22 5.41 -8.12
N GLY A 284 -9.87 6.25 -7.11
CA GLY A 284 -8.54 6.28 -6.52
C GLY A 284 -7.47 6.75 -7.49
N GLY A 285 -6.25 6.48 -7.17
CA GLY A 285 -5.04 6.71 -7.96
C GLY A 285 -3.91 5.98 -7.23
N ASN A 286 -2.74 5.86 -7.85
CA ASN A 286 -1.56 5.23 -7.31
C ASN A 286 -0.28 5.89 -7.84
N ASP A 287 0.86 5.33 -7.55
CA ASP A 287 2.17 5.85 -7.95
C ASP A 287 2.36 6.02 -9.47
N ALA A 288 1.57 5.32 -10.31
CA ALA A 288 1.57 5.53 -11.76
C ALA A 288 1.29 7.00 -12.14
N LYS A 289 0.49 7.72 -11.34
CA LYS A 289 0.21 9.15 -11.53
C LYS A 289 1.48 10.00 -11.56
N ALA A 290 2.45 9.67 -10.73
CA ALA A 290 3.71 10.41 -10.67
C ALA A 290 4.73 9.87 -11.68
N ILE A 291 4.72 8.56 -11.90
CA ILE A 291 5.69 7.87 -12.75
C ILE A 291 5.46 8.21 -14.24
N HIS A 292 4.22 8.11 -14.75
CA HIS A 292 3.95 8.27 -16.19
C HIS A 292 4.31 9.65 -16.75
N VAL A 293 4.35 10.68 -15.91
CA VAL A 293 4.74 12.05 -16.29
C VAL A 293 6.18 12.39 -15.89
N SER A 294 6.97 11.42 -15.42
CA SER A 294 8.35 11.64 -15.01
C SER A 294 9.27 11.82 -16.22
N ALA A 295 10.28 12.70 -16.09
CA ALA A 295 11.28 12.99 -17.12
C ALA A 295 10.64 13.28 -18.50
N GLY A 296 10.83 12.43 -19.50
CA GLY A 296 10.27 12.55 -20.85
C GLY A 296 8.93 11.83 -21.06
N GLY A 297 8.34 11.30 -20.00
CA GLY A 297 7.18 10.40 -20.03
C GLY A 297 7.58 8.94 -19.98
N VAL A 298 6.76 8.11 -19.32
CA VAL A 298 6.99 6.68 -19.13
C VAL A 298 5.73 5.92 -19.50
N LYS A 299 5.84 4.89 -20.34
CA LYS A 299 4.72 3.98 -20.59
C LYS A 299 4.44 3.17 -19.34
N THR A 300 3.25 3.34 -18.77
CA THR A 300 2.95 2.83 -17.43
C THR A 300 1.67 2.01 -17.41
N LEU A 301 1.69 0.93 -16.62
CA LEU A 301 0.54 0.10 -16.30
C LEU A 301 0.51 -0.19 -14.80
N ALA A 302 -0.68 -0.27 -14.19
CA ALA A 302 -0.85 -0.83 -12.87
C ALA A 302 -1.39 -2.25 -12.95
N ILE A 303 -0.76 -3.18 -12.21
CA ILE A 303 -1.21 -4.54 -11.98
C ILE A 303 -1.52 -4.64 -10.49
N SER A 304 -2.79 -4.70 -10.15
CA SER A 304 -3.24 -4.56 -8.77
C SER A 304 -3.78 -5.86 -8.20
N LEU A 305 -3.74 -5.97 -6.87
CA LEU A 305 -4.40 -7.00 -6.09
C LEU A 305 -5.78 -6.50 -5.65
N PRO A 306 -6.88 -7.26 -5.85
CA PRO A 306 -8.19 -6.87 -5.32
C PRO A 306 -8.23 -6.96 -3.80
N CYS A 307 -8.73 -5.92 -3.13
CA CYS A 307 -8.82 -5.84 -1.67
C CYS A 307 -10.16 -5.25 -1.22
N ARG A 308 -10.87 -5.94 -0.32
CA ARG A 308 -12.03 -5.39 0.39
C ARG A 308 -11.58 -4.55 1.58
N TYR A 309 -12.36 -3.54 1.91
CA TYR A 309 -12.17 -2.72 3.12
C TYR A 309 -10.82 -2.01 3.15
N LEU A 310 -10.34 -1.57 1.99
CA LEU A 310 -9.10 -0.81 1.81
C LEU A 310 -9.03 0.37 2.79
N HIS A 311 -7.82 0.77 3.20
CA HIS A 311 -7.55 1.84 4.17
C HIS A 311 -8.25 1.62 5.53
N SER A 312 -8.35 0.35 5.95
CA SER A 312 -8.89 -0.01 7.26
C SER A 312 -7.93 -0.93 8.03
N PRO A 313 -8.13 -1.09 9.35
CA PRO A 313 -7.32 -2.05 10.13
C PRO A 313 -7.59 -3.52 9.74
N SER A 314 -8.52 -3.77 8.82
CA SER A 314 -9.03 -5.11 8.51
C SER A 314 -9.25 -5.30 7.00
N CYS A 315 -8.29 -4.88 6.19
CA CYS A 315 -8.28 -5.17 4.75
C CYS A 315 -8.35 -6.69 4.50
N VAL A 316 -8.99 -7.10 3.43
CA VAL A 316 -9.15 -8.53 3.07
C VAL A 316 -8.74 -8.77 1.63
N ILE A 317 -7.84 -9.72 1.44
CA ILE A 317 -7.36 -10.20 0.13
C ILE A 317 -7.54 -11.71 0.01
N LYS A 318 -7.36 -12.24 -1.21
CA LYS A 318 -7.19 -13.67 -1.45
C LYS A 318 -5.78 -13.94 -1.98
N MET A 319 -5.06 -14.87 -1.34
CA MET A 319 -3.64 -15.12 -1.66
C MET A 319 -3.41 -15.57 -3.10
N SER A 320 -4.37 -16.32 -3.70
CA SER A 320 -4.27 -16.73 -5.10
C SER A 320 -4.18 -15.58 -6.09
N ASP A 321 -4.83 -14.44 -5.78
CA ASP A 321 -4.78 -13.25 -6.64
C ASP A 321 -3.38 -12.62 -6.62
N GLY A 322 -2.71 -12.67 -5.47
CA GLY A 322 -1.32 -12.24 -5.34
C GLY A 322 -0.34 -13.14 -6.09
N ASP A 323 -0.60 -14.44 -6.17
CA ASP A 323 0.18 -15.37 -7.01
C ASP A 323 -0.01 -15.04 -8.50
N ASP A 324 -1.23 -14.68 -8.92
CA ASP A 324 -1.52 -14.24 -10.29
C ASP A 324 -0.85 -12.88 -10.61
N VAL A 325 -0.82 -11.93 -9.66
CA VAL A 325 -0.08 -10.66 -9.80
C VAL A 325 1.42 -10.93 -10.02
N LEU A 326 2.04 -11.78 -9.18
CA LEU A 326 3.45 -12.15 -9.31
C LEU A 326 3.76 -12.80 -10.67
N ARG A 327 2.92 -13.73 -11.11
CA ARG A 327 3.09 -14.42 -12.39
C ARG A 327 2.97 -13.44 -13.57
N LEU A 328 1.97 -12.56 -13.54
CA LEU A 328 1.74 -11.56 -14.58
C LEU A 328 2.90 -10.56 -14.62
N ALA A 329 3.37 -10.06 -13.48
CA ALA A 329 4.51 -9.15 -13.40
C ALA A 329 5.77 -9.74 -14.05
N LYS A 330 6.08 -11.02 -13.79
CA LYS A 330 7.24 -11.72 -14.40
C LYS A 330 7.08 -11.88 -15.92
N VAL A 331 5.89 -12.22 -16.39
CA VAL A 331 5.59 -12.36 -17.83
C VAL A 331 5.73 -11.00 -18.52
N MET A 332 5.18 -9.94 -17.93
CA MET A 332 5.30 -8.59 -18.47
C MET A 332 6.74 -8.09 -18.53
N LEU A 333 7.59 -8.41 -17.55
CA LEU A 333 9.02 -8.10 -17.61
C LEU A 333 9.65 -8.70 -18.88
N GLY A 334 9.38 -9.98 -19.16
CA GLY A 334 9.92 -10.67 -20.34
C GLY A 334 9.56 -10.01 -21.67
N GLU A 335 8.33 -9.51 -21.76
CA GLU A 335 7.82 -8.83 -22.96
C GLU A 335 8.40 -7.41 -23.11
N LEU A 336 8.38 -6.63 -22.02
CA LEU A 336 8.76 -5.22 -22.06
C LEU A 336 10.28 -5.01 -22.18
N ALA A 337 11.07 -5.90 -21.60
CA ALA A 337 12.53 -5.80 -21.65
C ALA A 337 13.10 -5.82 -23.08
N ASN A 338 12.37 -6.40 -24.05
CA ASN A 338 12.78 -6.52 -25.45
C ASN A 338 11.83 -5.88 -26.47
N ALA A 339 10.79 -5.19 -26.03
CA ALA A 339 9.81 -4.55 -26.90
C ALA A 339 10.42 -3.58 -27.92
#